data_ee716a042809571e816b2679bcce69c3
#
_entry.id   ee716a042809571e816b2679bcce69c3
#
_cell.length_a   1.000
_cell.length_b   1.000
_cell.length_c   1.000
_cell.angle_alpha   90.00
_cell.angle_beta   90.00
_cell.angle_gamma   90.00
#
_symmetry.space_group_name_H-M   'P 1'
#
loop_
_entity.id
_entity.type
_entity.pdbx_description
1 polymer ?
#
loop_
_entity_poly.entity_id
_entity_poly.type
_entity_poly.pdbx_seq_one_letter_code
_entity_poly.pdbx_strand_id
1 'polypeptide(L)'
;MKNIYFISTVAFAMLSCMAFSPRQSLQARLFGFWAPLGYDVTVLKIDKDSLYYVDEYPIVAIPYQFAGDSMTIDDDGTTIVQHISFRKDTLVMKNQWGEINCLVPVK
;
A
#
# COMPACT_ATOMS: atom_id res chain seq x y z
N MET A 1 -2.56 6.62 -37.61
CA MET A 1 -2.94 7.08 -37.63
C MET A 1 -3.22 7.41 -37.25
N LYS A 2 -3.31 7.20 -37.21
CA LYS A 2 -3.82 7.54 -37.02
C LYS A 2 -4.39 7.44 -36.39
N ASN A 3 -4.66 7.07 -36.37
CA ASN A 3 -5.34 7.07 -36.03
C ASN A 3 -5.74 6.61 -35.42
N ILE A 4 -5.88 6.32 -35.38
CA ILE A 4 -6.49 6.13 -35.09
C ILE A 4 -6.67 5.66 -34.49
N TYR A 5 -6.74 5.44 -34.70
CA TYR A 5 -7.14 5.26 -34.49
C TYR A 5 -7.25 5.01 -33.70
N PHE A 6 -7.31 4.64 -33.67
CA PHE A 6 -7.69 4.61 -33.28
C PHE A 6 -7.82 4.37 -32.55
N ILE A 7 -7.90 4.17 -32.53
CA ILE A 7 -8.41 4.18 -32.13
C ILE A 7 -8.47 3.82 -31.35
N SER A 8 -8.43 3.69 -31.52
CA SER A 8 -8.77 3.69 -31.19
C SER A 8 -8.74 3.39 -30.39
N THR A 9 -8.76 3.20 -30.49
CA THR A 9 -9.03 3.27 -30.04
C THR A 9 -9.16 3.11 -29.16
N VAL A 10 -9.22 3.03 -29.27
CA VAL A 10 -9.62 3.21 -28.71
C VAL A 10 -9.78 2.93 -27.90
N ALA A 11 -9.68 2.83 -28.03
CA ALA A 11 -10.08 2.89 -27.61
C ALA A 11 -10.05 2.52 -26.92
N PHE A 12 -10.04 2.42 -27.01
CA PHE A 12 -10.23 2.39 -26.64
C PHE A 12 -10.14 2.23 -25.72
N ALA A 13 -10.04 2.04 -25.80
CA ALA A 13 -10.23 2.10 -25.12
C ALA A 13 -10.16 1.97 -24.29
N MET A 14 -10.26 1.92 -24.38
CA MET A 14 -10.45 1.99 -23.80
C MET A 14 -10.52 1.80 -23.03
N LEU A 15 -10.59 1.59 -23.12
CA LEU A 15 -10.89 1.51 -22.50
C LEU A 15 -10.80 1.27 -21.57
N SER A 16 -10.65 1.10 -21.56
CA SER A 16 -10.72 0.90 -20.80
C SER A 16 -10.60 0.75 -19.91
N CYS A 17 -10.72 0.60 -19.88
CA CYS A 17 -10.79 0.53 -19.12
C CYS A 17 -10.76 0.40 -18.37
N MET A 18 -10.79 0.30 -18.44
CA MET A 18 -10.93 0.21 -17.92
C MET A 18 -11.03 -0.08 -17.29
N ALA A 19 -10.64 -0.07 -17.52
CA ALA A 19 -10.83 -0.56 -17.11
C ALA A 19 -11.44 -0.66 -16.18
N PHE A 20 -11.84 -0.63 -16.24
CA PHE A 20 -12.57 -0.79 -15.32
C PHE A 20 -12.51 -1.97 -14.47
N SER A 21 -11.72 -2.34 -13.83
CA SER A 21 -11.56 -3.50 -13.02
C SER A 21 -12.09 -3.24 -11.61
N PRO A 22 -12.82 -4.17 -11.00
CA PRO A 22 -13.23 -3.98 -9.61
C PRO A 22 -12.10 -4.18 -8.62
N ARG A 23 -10.92 -4.48 -9.09
CA ARG A 23 -9.78 -4.70 -8.22
C ARG A 23 -9.40 -3.44 -7.46
N GLN A 24 -9.22 -3.55 -6.15
CA GLN A 24 -8.71 -2.46 -5.36
C GLN A 24 -7.26 -2.17 -5.75
N SER A 25 -6.87 -0.91 -5.69
CA SER A 25 -5.47 -0.55 -5.84
C SER A 25 -4.65 -1.19 -4.71
N LEU A 26 -3.36 -1.33 -4.92
CA LEU A 26 -2.48 -1.88 -3.90
C LEU A 26 -2.54 -1.03 -2.62
N GLN A 27 -2.55 0.29 -2.77
CA GLN A 27 -2.62 1.18 -1.62
C GLN A 27 -3.91 0.99 -0.83
N ALA A 28 -5.05 0.82 -1.52
CA ALA A 28 -6.33 0.67 -0.84
C ALA A 28 -6.37 -0.59 0.03
N ARG A 29 -5.63 -1.61 -0.34
CA ARG A 29 -5.56 -2.83 0.44
C ARG A 29 -4.77 -2.65 1.75
N LEU A 30 -4.00 -1.56 1.87
CA LEU A 30 -3.23 -1.28 3.09
C LEU A 30 -4.08 -0.69 4.20
N PHE A 31 -5.22 -0.10 3.87
CA PHE A 31 -6.00 0.65 4.85
C PHE A 31 -6.56 -0.27 5.93
N GLY A 32 -6.39 0.14 7.18
CA GLY A 32 -6.93 -0.59 8.32
C GLY A 32 -5.89 -0.88 9.38
N PHE A 33 -6.20 -1.84 10.22
CA PHE A 33 -5.37 -2.23 11.35
C PHE A 33 -4.66 -3.55 11.04
N TRP A 34 -3.42 -3.65 11.47
CA TRP A 34 -2.55 -4.77 11.16
C TRP A 34 -1.86 -5.31 12.41
N ALA A 35 -1.69 -6.62 12.44
CA ALA A 35 -0.98 -7.32 13.51
C ALA A 35 0.14 -8.17 12.89
N PRO A 36 1.25 -8.40 13.63
CA PRO A 36 2.28 -9.28 13.11
C PRO A 36 1.73 -10.68 12.89
N LEU A 37 2.21 -11.33 11.83
CA LEU A 37 1.79 -12.69 11.53
C LEU A 37 2.12 -13.61 12.71
N GLY A 38 1.12 -14.32 13.20
CA GLY A 38 1.29 -15.22 14.33
C GLY A 38 1.06 -14.62 15.70
N TYR A 39 0.75 -13.31 15.75
CA TYR A 39 0.49 -12.61 17.01
C TYR A 39 -0.87 -11.96 16.99
N ASP A 40 -1.46 -11.81 18.16
CA ASP A 40 -2.83 -11.29 18.30
C ASP A 40 -2.80 -9.88 18.88
N VAL A 41 -1.86 -9.06 18.42
CA VAL A 41 -1.68 -7.69 18.93
C VAL A 41 -1.64 -6.74 17.73
N THR A 42 -2.54 -5.76 17.72
CA THR A 42 -2.53 -4.73 16.70
C THR A 42 -1.33 -3.82 16.92
N VAL A 43 -0.49 -3.67 15.89
CA VAL A 43 0.72 -2.85 15.99
C VAL A 43 0.72 -1.68 15.03
N LEU A 44 -0.09 -1.72 13.98
CA LEU A 44 -0.02 -0.72 12.92
C LEU A 44 -1.41 -0.39 12.41
N LYS A 45 -1.65 0.91 12.20
CA LYS A 45 -2.82 1.39 11.49
C LYS A 45 -2.34 2.17 10.28
N ILE A 46 -2.95 1.93 9.13
CA ILE A 46 -2.61 2.65 7.89
C ILE A 46 -3.87 3.30 7.35
N ASP A 47 -3.80 4.59 7.05
CA ASP A 47 -4.86 5.27 6.31
C ASP A 47 -4.25 5.88 5.03
N LYS A 48 -4.97 6.74 4.33
CA LYS A 48 -4.53 7.20 3.01
C LYS A 48 -3.31 8.12 3.06
N ASP A 49 -3.04 8.75 4.19
CA ASP A 49 -1.98 9.76 4.29
C ASP A 49 -0.93 9.43 5.33
N SER A 50 -1.27 8.59 6.28
CA SER A 50 -0.40 8.39 7.45
C SER A 50 -0.48 6.96 7.93
N LEU A 51 0.57 6.56 8.65
CA LEU A 51 0.54 5.34 9.41
C LEU A 51 0.80 5.65 10.89
N TYR A 52 0.38 4.72 11.74
CA TYR A 52 0.42 4.91 13.18
C TYR A 52 0.89 3.62 13.82
N TYR A 53 1.92 3.71 14.66
CA TYR A 53 2.34 2.57 15.47
C TYR A 53 1.48 2.58 16.74
N VAL A 54 0.41 1.79 16.73
CA VAL A 54 -0.62 1.87 17.76
C VAL A 54 -0.24 1.13 19.04
N ASP A 55 0.85 0.37 19.01
CA ASP A 55 1.39 -0.29 20.21
C ASP A 55 2.43 0.57 20.92
N GLU A 56 2.68 1.77 20.42
CA GLU A 56 3.61 2.73 21.04
C GLU A 56 2.87 3.93 21.56
N TYR A 57 3.44 4.59 22.54
CA TYR A 57 2.82 5.76 23.15
C TYR A 57 3.85 6.87 23.25
N PRO A 58 3.50 8.11 22.84
CA PRO A 58 2.22 8.53 22.26
C PRO A 58 2.03 8.03 20.82
N ILE A 59 0.77 7.87 20.43
CA ILE A 59 0.46 7.48 19.06
C ILE A 59 0.56 8.73 18.19
N VAL A 60 1.43 8.68 17.18
CA VAL A 60 1.73 9.82 16.32
C VAL A 60 1.44 9.43 14.87
N ALA A 61 0.84 10.37 14.14
CA ALA A 61 0.64 10.18 12.70
C ALA A 61 1.98 10.36 11.99
N ILE A 62 2.39 9.36 11.22
CA ILE A 62 3.63 9.41 10.46
C ILE A 62 3.25 9.47 8.99
N PRO A 63 3.58 10.55 8.30
CA PRO A 63 3.18 10.70 6.90
C PRO A 63 3.94 9.73 6.01
N TYR A 64 3.27 9.29 4.96
CA TYR A 64 3.93 8.48 3.94
C TYR A 64 3.41 8.88 2.57
N GLN A 65 4.16 8.48 1.54
CA GLN A 65 3.75 8.62 0.15
C GLN A 65 3.80 7.24 -0.49
N PHE A 66 2.88 6.97 -1.39
CA PHE A 66 2.79 5.68 -2.04
C PHE A 66 2.82 5.85 -3.55
N ALA A 67 3.70 5.12 -4.21
CA ALA A 67 3.82 5.14 -5.66
C ALA A 67 4.19 3.75 -6.14
N GLY A 68 3.38 3.21 -7.06
CA GLY A 68 3.58 1.87 -7.56
C GLY A 68 3.38 0.84 -6.47
N ASP A 69 4.45 0.23 -6.02
CA ASP A 69 4.43 -0.73 -4.91
C ASP A 69 5.36 -0.31 -3.77
N SER A 70 5.74 0.96 -3.75
CA SER A 70 6.66 1.48 -2.75
C SER A 70 5.96 2.49 -1.85
N MET A 71 6.19 2.35 -0.56
CA MET A 71 5.73 3.28 0.46
C MET A 71 6.94 3.99 1.03
N THR A 72 6.99 5.31 0.89
CA THR A 72 8.08 6.12 1.44
C THR A 72 7.57 6.77 2.72
N ILE A 73 8.18 6.42 3.84
CA ILE A 73 7.78 6.86 5.16
C ILE A 73 8.77 7.91 5.65
N ASP A 74 8.25 9.03 6.11
CA ASP A 74 9.07 10.10 6.66
C ASP A 74 8.92 10.09 8.18
N ASP A 75 9.79 9.37 8.84
CA ASP A 75 9.73 9.14 10.28
C ASP A 75 10.80 9.98 10.98
N ASP A 76 10.39 11.18 11.43
CA ASP A 76 11.23 12.07 12.23
C ASP A 76 12.59 12.33 11.57
N GLY A 77 12.53 12.71 10.28
CA GLY A 77 13.75 13.03 9.52
C GLY A 77 14.44 11.84 8.91
N THR A 78 13.99 10.63 9.21
CA THR A 78 14.52 9.41 8.61
C THR A 78 13.55 8.94 7.53
N THR A 79 14.07 8.71 6.34
CA THR A 79 13.27 8.21 5.22
C THR A 79 13.38 6.70 5.16
N ILE A 80 12.24 6.03 5.25
CA ILE A 80 12.17 4.57 5.16
C ILE A 80 11.37 4.22 3.92
N VAL A 81 11.94 3.41 3.04
CA VAL A 81 11.26 2.95 1.84
C VAL A 81 10.87 1.49 2.05
N GLN A 82 9.58 1.21 1.96
CA GLN A 82 9.04 -0.13 2.09
C GLN A 82 8.52 -0.58 0.74
N HIS A 83 8.99 -1.72 0.27
CA HIS A 83 8.41 -2.39 -0.86
C HIS A 83 7.23 -3.22 -0.36
N ILE A 84 6.06 -3.02 -0.97
CA ILE A 84 4.80 -3.58 -0.51
C ILE A 84 4.38 -4.71 -1.44
N SER A 85 4.04 -5.84 -0.86
CA SER A 85 3.43 -6.93 -1.62
C SER A 85 2.45 -7.65 -0.72
N PHE A 86 1.63 -8.50 -1.32
CA PHE A 86 0.65 -9.29 -0.59
C PHE A 86 0.79 -10.75 -0.97
N ARG A 87 0.70 -11.59 0.02
CA ARG A 87 0.61 -13.02 -0.16
C ARG A 87 -0.74 -13.43 0.42
N LYS A 88 -1.76 -13.51 -0.44
CA LYS A 88 -3.17 -13.61 -0.03
C LYS A 88 -3.51 -12.39 0.83
N ASP A 89 -3.86 -12.57 2.08
CA ASP A 89 -4.21 -11.46 2.98
C ASP A 89 -3.01 -10.96 3.78
N THR A 90 -1.87 -11.60 3.66
CA THR A 90 -0.68 -11.22 4.42
C THR A 90 0.03 -10.09 3.70
N LEU A 91 0.18 -8.97 4.40
CA LEU A 91 0.94 -7.82 3.92
C LEU A 91 2.43 -8.11 4.17
N VAL A 92 3.24 -8.00 3.12
CA VAL A 92 4.68 -8.18 3.20
C VAL A 92 5.34 -6.84 2.93
N MET A 93 6.10 -6.35 3.90
CA MET A 93 6.81 -5.08 3.79
C MET A 93 8.30 -5.35 3.90
N LYS A 94 9.03 -4.98 2.85
CA LYS A 94 10.48 -5.13 2.82
C LYS A 94 11.12 -3.75 2.72
N ASN A 95 11.93 -3.39 3.72
CA ASN A 95 12.53 -2.05 3.71
C ASN A 95 13.82 -2.03 2.89
N GLN A 96 14.43 -0.84 2.78
CA GLN A 96 15.64 -0.65 1.97
C GLN A 96 16.85 -1.40 2.53
N TRP A 97 16.80 -1.84 3.78
CA TRP A 97 17.88 -2.60 4.40
C TRP A 97 17.67 -4.11 4.29
N GLY A 98 16.59 -4.53 3.63
CA GLY A 98 16.31 -5.95 3.42
C GLY A 98 15.53 -6.62 4.53
N GLU A 99 15.10 -5.86 5.54
CA GLU A 99 14.26 -6.41 6.62
C GLU A 99 12.85 -6.62 6.12
N ILE A 100 12.26 -7.73 6.48
CA ILE A 100 10.94 -8.13 6.02
C ILE A 100 10.01 -8.27 7.21
N ASN A 101 8.86 -7.61 7.13
CA ASN A 101 7.79 -7.75 8.11
C ASN A 101 6.55 -8.28 7.42
N CYS A 102 5.90 -9.26 8.05
CA CYS A 102 4.66 -9.85 7.56
C CYS A 102 3.56 -9.53 8.54
N LEU A 103 2.47 -8.95 8.04
CA LEU A 103 1.36 -8.49 8.86
C LEU A 103 0.06 -9.05 8.32
N VAL A 104 -0.88 -9.29 9.21
CA VAL A 104 -2.22 -9.76 8.85
C VAL A 104 -3.26 -8.73 9.29
N PRO A 105 -4.38 -8.63 8.56
CA PRO A 105 -5.40 -7.66 8.93
C PRO A 105 -6.08 -8.05 10.23
N VAL A 106 -6.40 -7.05 11.03
CA VAL A 106 -7.16 -7.23 12.27
C VAL A 106 -8.63 -7.08 11.94
N LYS A 107 -9.42 -8.02 12.38
CA LYS A 107 -10.87 -8.06 12.11
C LYS A 107 -11.69 -7.66 13.29
#